data_e4ae1fdd35a479d18e9288edaec1fb29
#
_entry.id   e4ae1fdd35a479d18e9288edaec1fb29
#
_cell.length_a   1.000
_cell.length_b   1.000
_cell.length_c   1.000
_cell.angle_alpha   90.00
_cell.angle_beta   90.00
_cell.angle_gamma   90.00
#
_symmetry.space_group_name_H-M   'P 1'
#
loop_
_entity.id
_entity.type
_entity.pdbx_description
1 polymer ?
#
loop_
_entity_poly.entity_id
_entity_poly.type
_entity_poly.pdbx_seq_one_letter_code
_entity_poly.pdbx_strand_id
1 'polypeptide(L)'
;QGEDKKIMILTATSGDTGKAALEGFKDVDNTYICVFYPKENVSKIQERQMLTTGGNNTCVIKLEGNFDDCQKIVKECFDLSFDNIKLSSANSINLGRLMPQVVYYFYAYIKLVNNKEIKLNDMISFSVPSGNFGDILAGYIARALGCPINKLICASNKNDVLTDFINTAVYNRKRPFYSTISPSMDILVSSNVERLLYFISNDDVLVQNYMNELKEKGEYKLDEDIFSVIKESFAAYSFDDEVCKETIKTLYNKDGKIIDPHTSVAYRAAIEYMKDNDEKVVVLSTASPYKFAKDVYLSICEDSQADDFDYLKKLEEIADEKIPASLRELENMEIRHDNNVTKDNAKDFIIRKAESL
;
A
#
# COMPACT_ATOMS: atom_id res chain seq x y z
N GLN A 1 -17.42 -23.27 -9.76
CA GLN A 1 -17.48 -24.45 -10.63
C GLN A 1 -18.57 -24.21 -11.69
N GLY A 2 -18.22 -24.16 -12.99
CA GLY A 2 -19.20 -24.31 -14.07
C GLY A 2 -19.79 -23.06 -14.70
N GLU A 3 -19.19 -21.88 -14.56
CA GLU A 3 -19.53 -20.75 -15.42
C GLU A 3 -18.42 -20.52 -16.43
N ASP A 4 -18.71 -20.64 -17.73
CA ASP A 4 -17.81 -20.32 -18.85
C ASP A 4 -17.56 -18.79 -18.99
N LYS A 5 -17.67 -18.04 -17.87
CA LYS A 5 -17.48 -16.58 -17.87
C LYS A 5 -16.02 -16.25 -17.67
N LYS A 6 -15.54 -15.33 -18.47
CA LYS A 6 -14.23 -14.69 -18.26
C LYS A 6 -14.28 -13.72 -17.08
N ILE A 7 -13.16 -13.53 -16.43
CA ILE A 7 -13.02 -12.57 -15.32
C ILE A 7 -12.18 -11.40 -15.80
N MET A 8 -12.72 -10.19 -15.77
CA MET A 8 -11.96 -8.98 -15.97
C MET A 8 -11.64 -8.34 -14.63
N ILE A 9 -10.35 -8.22 -14.34
CA ILE A 9 -9.83 -7.68 -13.09
C ILE A 9 -9.48 -6.21 -13.33
N LEU A 10 -10.12 -5.32 -12.58
CA LEU A 10 -9.87 -3.89 -12.62
C LEU A 10 -9.10 -3.47 -11.36
N THR A 11 -8.00 -2.74 -11.56
CA THR A 11 -7.12 -2.32 -10.47
C THR A 11 -6.73 -0.86 -10.66
N ALA A 12 -6.87 -0.05 -9.62
CA ALA A 12 -6.24 1.26 -9.52
C ALA A 12 -4.95 1.14 -8.70
N THR A 13 -3.87 1.78 -9.14
CA THR A 13 -2.58 1.70 -8.45
C THR A 13 -1.85 3.03 -8.41
N SER A 14 -1.08 3.24 -7.35
CA SER A 14 -0.03 4.26 -7.25
C SER A 14 1.37 3.69 -7.61
N GLY A 15 1.44 2.40 -8.02
CA GLY A 15 2.70 1.75 -8.42
C GLY A 15 2.71 0.24 -8.15
N ASP A 16 3.12 -0.18 -6.97
CA ASP A 16 3.44 -1.57 -6.62
C ASP A 16 2.28 -2.56 -6.79
N THR A 17 1.08 -2.18 -6.36
CA THR A 17 -0.12 -3.02 -6.50
C THR A 17 -0.39 -3.39 -7.96
N GLY A 18 -0.24 -2.42 -8.88
CA GLY A 18 -0.46 -2.65 -10.31
C GLY A 18 0.51 -3.67 -10.89
N LYS A 19 1.80 -3.48 -10.64
CA LYS A 19 2.82 -4.43 -11.12
C LYS A 19 2.63 -5.83 -10.53
N ALA A 20 2.37 -5.93 -9.24
CA ALA A 20 2.14 -7.22 -8.59
C ALA A 20 0.89 -7.93 -9.16
N ALA A 21 -0.19 -7.19 -9.40
CA ALA A 21 -1.41 -7.74 -9.99
C ALA A 21 -1.18 -8.19 -11.44
N LEU A 22 -0.48 -7.40 -12.26
CA LEU A 22 -0.12 -7.79 -13.63
C LEU A 22 0.66 -9.10 -13.64
N GLU A 23 1.71 -9.25 -12.83
CA GLU A 23 2.49 -10.49 -12.77
C GLU A 23 1.69 -11.68 -12.23
N GLY A 24 0.81 -11.46 -11.26
CA GLY A 24 -0.01 -12.53 -10.68
C GLY A 24 -1.09 -13.07 -11.60
N PHE A 25 -1.60 -12.24 -12.51
CA PHE A 25 -2.67 -12.64 -13.44
C PHE A 25 -2.23 -12.78 -14.90
N LYS A 26 -0.97 -12.47 -15.19
CA LYS A 26 -0.38 -12.61 -16.52
C LYS A 26 -0.50 -14.05 -17.00
N ASP A 27 -1.07 -14.19 -18.20
CA ASP A 27 -1.28 -15.47 -18.90
C ASP A 27 -2.10 -16.52 -18.10
N VAL A 28 -2.90 -16.08 -17.11
CA VAL A 28 -3.85 -16.95 -16.41
C VAL A 28 -5.10 -17.12 -17.27
N ASP A 29 -5.50 -18.37 -17.50
CA ASP A 29 -6.66 -18.71 -18.32
C ASP A 29 -7.94 -18.04 -17.82
N ASN A 30 -8.81 -17.65 -18.76
CA ASN A 30 -10.10 -17.01 -18.52
C ASN A 30 -10.02 -15.72 -17.67
N THR A 31 -8.86 -15.12 -17.55
CA THR A 31 -8.70 -13.82 -16.88
C THR A 31 -8.18 -12.75 -17.85
N TYR A 32 -8.59 -11.51 -17.61
CA TYR A 32 -8.05 -10.33 -18.25
C TYR A 32 -7.85 -9.24 -17.20
N ILE A 33 -6.69 -8.61 -17.16
CA ILE A 33 -6.39 -7.58 -16.15
C ILE A 33 -6.17 -6.22 -16.78
N CYS A 34 -6.89 -5.21 -16.28
CA CYS A 34 -6.70 -3.79 -16.58
C CYS A 34 -6.22 -3.05 -15.33
N VAL A 35 -5.08 -2.37 -15.46
CA VAL A 35 -4.48 -1.59 -14.38
C VAL A 35 -4.52 -0.12 -14.76
N PHE A 36 -5.26 0.69 -13.99
CA PHE A 36 -5.25 2.15 -14.07
C PHE A 36 -4.18 2.72 -13.15
N TYR A 37 -3.39 3.65 -13.67
CA TYR A 37 -2.47 4.42 -12.86
C TYR A 37 -2.55 5.91 -13.23
N PRO A 38 -2.33 6.84 -12.27
CA PRO A 38 -2.40 8.27 -12.53
C PRO A 38 -1.19 8.74 -13.34
N LYS A 39 -1.38 9.78 -14.14
CA LYS A 39 -0.32 10.41 -14.93
C LYS A 39 0.79 11.00 -14.06
N GLU A 40 0.45 11.40 -12.84
CA GLU A 40 1.36 12.04 -11.89
C GLU A 40 1.51 11.18 -10.62
N ASN A 41 2.59 11.40 -9.87
CA ASN A 41 2.85 10.75 -8.57
C ASN A 41 3.07 9.22 -8.62
N VAL A 42 3.52 8.68 -9.75
CA VAL A 42 4.06 7.32 -9.86
C VAL A 42 5.55 7.42 -10.19
N SER A 43 6.41 6.70 -9.47
CA SER A 43 7.83 6.73 -9.79
C SER A 43 8.09 6.20 -11.20
N LYS A 44 9.07 6.76 -11.91
CA LYS A 44 9.43 6.32 -13.26
C LYS A 44 9.78 4.83 -13.32
N ILE A 45 10.37 4.32 -12.27
CA ILE A 45 10.71 2.90 -12.14
C ILE A 45 9.45 2.05 -12.07
N GLN A 46 8.48 2.43 -11.21
CA GLN A 46 7.22 1.70 -11.11
C GLN A 46 6.36 1.82 -12.37
N GLU A 47 6.31 3.00 -12.99
CA GLU A 47 5.66 3.19 -14.29
C GLU A 47 6.26 2.24 -15.33
N ARG A 48 7.59 2.25 -15.46
CA ARG A 48 8.30 1.39 -16.42
C ARG A 48 8.05 -0.10 -16.16
N GLN A 49 8.03 -0.53 -14.90
CA GLN A 49 7.70 -1.91 -14.53
C GLN A 49 6.32 -2.36 -15.06
N MET A 50 5.32 -1.49 -14.98
CA MET A 50 3.98 -1.80 -15.50
C MET A 50 3.96 -1.79 -17.02
N LEU A 51 4.50 -0.74 -17.66
CA LEU A 51 4.46 -0.56 -19.11
C LEU A 51 5.23 -1.63 -19.89
N THR A 52 6.20 -2.29 -19.27
CA THR A 52 6.99 -3.36 -19.88
C THR A 52 6.49 -4.78 -19.57
N THR A 53 5.42 -4.90 -18.75
CA THR A 53 4.85 -6.21 -18.43
C THR A 53 4.27 -6.88 -19.69
N GLY A 54 4.72 -8.09 -19.99
CA GLY A 54 4.15 -8.90 -21.07
C GLY A 54 2.84 -9.58 -20.67
N GLY A 55 2.37 -10.48 -21.54
CA GLY A 55 1.14 -11.24 -21.38
C GLY A 55 0.05 -10.81 -22.36
N ASN A 56 -0.70 -11.78 -22.87
CA ASN A 56 -1.77 -11.52 -23.85
C ASN A 56 -3.06 -10.99 -23.21
N ASN A 57 -3.18 -11.15 -21.89
CA ASN A 57 -4.35 -10.81 -21.10
C ASN A 57 -4.10 -9.62 -20.14
N THR A 58 -3.09 -8.81 -20.41
CA THR A 58 -2.73 -7.64 -19.59
C THR A 58 -3.02 -6.33 -20.31
N CYS A 59 -3.46 -5.33 -19.58
CA CYS A 59 -3.69 -3.97 -20.08
C CYS A 59 -3.30 -2.95 -19.01
N VAL A 60 -2.43 -2.00 -19.38
CA VAL A 60 -2.04 -0.89 -18.50
C VAL A 60 -2.55 0.41 -19.10
N ILE A 61 -3.18 1.24 -18.28
CA ILE A 61 -3.93 2.41 -18.70
C ILE A 61 -3.47 3.61 -17.85
N LYS A 62 -2.87 4.60 -18.51
CA LYS A 62 -2.54 5.89 -17.92
C LYS A 62 -3.78 6.76 -17.90
N LEU A 63 -4.17 7.24 -16.73
CA LEU A 63 -5.30 8.15 -16.56
C LEU A 63 -4.81 9.60 -16.43
N GLU A 64 -5.41 10.52 -17.17
CA GLU A 64 -5.23 11.95 -16.93
C GLU A 64 -6.01 12.37 -15.68
N GLY A 65 -5.39 12.17 -14.52
CA GLY A 65 -5.95 12.42 -13.20
C GLY A 65 -5.01 11.96 -12.09
N ASN A 66 -5.49 11.99 -10.88
CA ASN A 66 -4.80 11.50 -9.69
C ASN A 66 -5.23 10.07 -9.31
N PHE A 67 -4.69 9.53 -8.21
CA PHE A 67 -5.00 8.18 -7.76
C PHE A 67 -6.47 8.00 -7.33
N ASP A 68 -7.06 9.01 -6.71
CA ASP A 68 -8.48 8.96 -6.32
C ASP A 68 -9.41 8.91 -7.54
N ASP A 69 -9.02 9.58 -8.64
CA ASP A 69 -9.72 9.48 -9.91
C ASP A 69 -9.65 8.06 -10.49
N CYS A 70 -8.48 7.42 -10.42
CA CYS A 70 -8.33 6.02 -10.84
C CYS A 70 -9.22 5.09 -10.01
N GLN A 71 -9.25 5.27 -8.69
CA GLN A 71 -10.11 4.47 -7.82
C GLN A 71 -11.59 4.70 -8.08
N LYS A 72 -11.99 5.95 -8.31
CA LYS A 72 -13.37 6.31 -8.64
C LYS A 72 -13.83 5.64 -9.92
N ILE A 73 -13.03 5.71 -10.99
CA ILE A 73 -13.34 5.07 -12.27
C ILE A 73 -13.45 3.55 -12.11
N VAL A 74 -12.53 2.91 -11.41
CA VAL A 74 -12.61 1.47 -11.13
C VAL A 74 -13.89 1.13 -10.40
N LYS A 75 -14.31 1.90 -9.38
CA LYS A 75 -15.58 1.70 -8.67
C LYS A 75 -16.80 1.88 -9.59
N GLU A 76 -16.80 2.91 -10.42
CA GLU A 76 -17.89 3.17 -11.38
C GLU A 76 -17.99 2.05 -12.45
N CYS A 77 -16.87 1.43 -12.82
CA CYS A 77 -16.88 0.29 -13.73
C CYS A 77 -17.55 -0.96 -13.12
N PHE A 78 -17.57 -1.11 -11.79
CA PHE A 78 -18.28 -2.24 -11.16
C PHE A 78 -19.81 -2.19 -11.30
N ASP A 79 -20.37 -1.03 -11.66
CA ASP A 79 -21.80 -0.88 -11.99
C ASP A 79 -22.11 -1.41 -13.40
N LEU A 80 -21.09 -1.73 -14.21
CA LEU A 80 -21.28 -2.32 -15.54
C LEU A 80 -21.63 -3.81 -15.44
N SER A 81 -22.45 -4.26 -16.34
CA SER A 81 -22.84 -5.66 -16.48
C SER A 81 -22.57 -6.17 -17.88
N PHE A 82 -21.97 -7.35 -17.98
CA PHE A 82 -21.65 -8.03 -19.23
C PHE A 82 -22.15 -9.47 -19.17
N ASP A 83 -22.64 -10.00 -20.31
CA ASP A 83 -23.23 -11.35 -20.36
C ASP A 83 -22.20 -12.44 -20.04
N ASN A 84 -21.00 -12.33 -20.59
CA ASN A 84 -19.95 -13.35 -20.53
C ASN A 84 -18.73 -12.97 -19.66
N ILE A 85 -18.78 -11.82 -18.96
CA ILE A 85 -17.64 -11.33 -18.18
C ILE A 85 -18.14 -11.00 -16.77
N LYS A 86 -17.37 -11.45 -15.75
CA LYS A 86 -17.49 -10.99 -14.37
C LYS A 86 -16.37 -9.98 -14.07
N LEU A 87 -16.75 -8.86 -13.47
CA LEU A 87 -15.76 -7.89 -12.97
C LEU A 87 -15.25 -8.30 -11.60
N SER A 88 -13.97 -8.12 -11.36
CA SER A 88 -13.29 -8.33 -10.08
C SER A 88 -12.24 -7.27 -9.84
N SER A 89 -11.74 -7.18 -8.61
CA SER A 89 -10.67 -6.21 -8.25
C SER A 89 -9.46 -6.89 -7.64
N ALA A 90 -8.26 -6.38 -7.95
CA ALA A 90 -7.03 -6.74 -7.25
C ALA A 90 -6.54 -5.63 -6.30
N ASN A 91 -7.36 -4.65 -5.97
CA ASN A 91 -7.06 -3.66 -4.94
C ASN A 91 -7.10 -4.25 -3.52
N SER A 92 -6.61 -3.50 -2.55
CA SER A 92 -6.57 -3.90 -1.12
C SER A 92 -7.94 -4.20 -0.49
N ILE A 93 -9.03 -3.77 -1.13
CA ILE A 93 -10.40 -4.16 -0.75
C ILE A 93 -10.70 -5.64 -1.00
N ASN A 94 -9.93 -6.32 -1.83
CA ASN A 94 -10.10 -7.75 -2.06
C ASN A 94 -9.57 -8.54 -0.86
N LEU A 95 -10.44 -9.32 -0.22
CA LEU A 95 -10.08 -10.16 0.93
C LEU A 95 -8.96 -11.16 0.59
N GLY A 96 -8.92 -11.65 -0.65
CA GLY A 96 -7.85 -12.53 -1.15
C GLY A 96 -6.46 -11.89 -1.14
N ARG A 97 -6.37 -10.55 -1.05
CA ARG A 97 -5.11 -9.84 -0.83
C ARG A 97 -4.78 -9.64 0.64
N LEU A 98 -5.80 -9.46 1.47
CA LEU A 98 -5.61 -9.20 2.89
C LEU A 98 -5.22 -10.47 3.65
N MET A 99 -5.92 -11.56 3.42
CA MET A 99 -5.74 -12.80 4.19
C MET A 99 -4.32 -13.39 4.10
N PRO A 100 -3.65 -13.45 2.94
CA PRO A 100 -2.27 -13.94 2.87
C PRO A 100 -1.27 -13.11 3.66
N GLN A 101 -1.54 -11.82 3.89
CA GLN A 101 -0.65 -10.94 4.66
C GLN A 101 -0.59 -11.30 6.15
N VAL A 102 -1.59 -12.00 6.67
CA VAL A 102 -1.58 -12.55 8.04
C VAL A 102 -0.35 -13.43 8.29
N VAL A 103 0.12 -14.14 7.26
CA VAL A 103 1.30 -15.01 7.34
C VAL A 103 2.58 -14.23 7.69
N TYR A 104 2.71 -12.98 7.29
CA TYR A 104 3.92 -12.16 7.54
C TYR A 104 4.18 -12.01 9.04
N TYR A 105 3.14 -11.80 9.82
CA TYR A 105 3.21 -11.61 11.27
C TYR A 105 3.64 -12.90 11.98
N PHE A 106 3.00 -14.02 11.66
CA PHE A 106 3.42 -15.31 12.20
C PHE A 106 4.84 -15.69 11.76
N TYR A 107 5.18 -15.45 10.49
CA TYR A 107 6.52 -15.74 10.00
C TYR A 107 7.59 -14.93 10.72
N ALA A 108 7.41 -13.63 10.88
CA ALA A 108 8.33 -12.77 11.59
C ALA A 108 8.46 -13.19 13.06
N TYR A 109 7.35 -13.45 13.74
CA TYR A 109 7.32 -13.93 15.11
C TYR A 109 8.11 -15.24 15.29
N ILE A 110 7.82 -16.25 14.47
CA ILE A 110 8.49 -17.54 14.52
C ILE A 110 10.00 -17.41 14.22
N LYS A 111 10.38 -16.53 13.30
CA LYS A 111 11.79 -16.23 13.04
C LYS A 111 12.52 -15.70 14.27
N LEU A 112 11.93 -14.75 14.99
CA LEU A 112 12.52 -14.21 16.23
C LEU A 112 12.67 -15.29 17.30
N VAL A 113 11.67 -16.16 17.47
CA VAL A 113 11.74 -17.31 18.40
C VAL A 113 12.85 -18.28 17.99
N ASN A 114 12.92 -18.65 16.71
CA ASN A 114 13.94 -19.59 16.21
C ASN A 114 15.36 -19.02 16.31
N ASN A 115 15.51 -17.72 16.11
CA ASN A 115 16.78 -17.01 16.29
C ASN A 115 17.14 -16.79 17.78
N LYS A 116 16.26 -17.18 18.71
CA LYS A 116 16.41 -16.98 20.15
C LYS A 116 16.49 -15.49 20.57
N GLU A 117 15.91 -14.61 19.78
CA GLU A 117 15.80 -13.19 20.09
C GLU A 117 14.67 -12.89 21.06
N ILE A 118 13.65 -13.76 21.08
CA ILE A 118 12.54 -13.79 22.03
C ILE A 118 12.25 -15.23 22.43
N LYS A 119 11.50 -15.40 23.53
CA LYS A 119 10.93 -16.70 23.92
C LYS A 119 9.55 -16.88 23.31
N LEU A 120 9.11 -18.14 23.20
CA LEU A 120 7.74 -18.42 22.80
C LEU A 120 6.76 -17.79 23.82
N ASN A 121 5.73 -17.12 23.30
CA ASN A 121 4.73 -16.32 24.01
C ASN A 121 5.20 -14.95 24.55
N ASP A 122 6.45 -14.54 24.30
CA ASP A 122 6.82 -13.16 24.53
C ASP A 122 6.00 -12.26 23.59
N MET A 123 5.45 -11.18 24.14
CA MET A 123 4.69 -10.20 23.35
C MET A 123 5.66 -9.29 22.59
N ILE A 124 5.34 -9.02 21.33
CA ILE A 124 6.08 -8.09 20.47
C ILE A 124 5.14 -7.11 19.78
N SER A 125 5.66 -6.01 19.30
CA SER A 125 4.91 -5.04 18.51
C SER A 125 5.37 -5.01 17.05
N PHE A 126 4.49 -4.57 16.16
CA PHE A 126 4.80 -4.40 14.75
C PHE A 126 4.55 -2.96 14.32
N SER A 127 5.53 -2.34 13.68
CA SER A 127 5.39 -1.03 13.05
C SER A 127 5.13 -1.20 11.55
N VAL A 128 4.01 -0.66 11.09
CA VAL A 128 3.46 -0.92 9.76
C VAL A 128 3.24 0.39 9.02
N PRO A 129 3.90 0.58 7.84
CA PRO A 129 3.60 1.72 6.98
C PRO A 129 2.15 1.60 6.50
N SER A 130 1.30 2.55 6.83
CA SER A 130 -0.14 2.41 6.67
C SER A 130 -0.74 3.49 5.77
N GLY A 131 -1.46 3.05 4.75
CA GLY A 131 -2.33 3.85 3.90
C GLY A 131 -3.72 3.23 3.88
N ASN A 132 -3.98 2.27 2.98
CA ASN A 132 -5.27 1.58 2.88
C ASN A 132 -5.59 0.59 4.01
N PHE A 133 -4.80 0.57 5.07
CA PHE A 133 -4.98 -0.22 6.29
C PHE A 133 -5.04 -1.76 6.07
N GLY A 134 -4.64 -2.26 4.91
CA GLY A 134 -4.71 -3.69 4.60
C GLY A 134 -3.74 -4.53 5.41
N ASP A 135 -2.45 -4.19 5.37
CA ASP A 135 -1.39 -4.92 6.04
C ASP A 135 -1.55 -4.88 7.57
N ILE A 136 -1.74 -3.70 8.15
CA ILE A 136 -1.93 -3.57 9.60
C ILE A 136 -3.21 -4.27 10.10
N LEU A 137 -4.28 -4.32 9.28
CA LEU A 137 -5.47 -5.12 9.58
C LEU A 137 -5.16 -6.62 9.57
N ALA A 138 -4.30 -7.08 8.66
CA ALA A 138 -3.82 -8.46 8.68
C ALA A 138 -3.05 -8.77 9.98
N GLY A 139 -2.33 -7.81 10.53
CA GLY A 139 -1.72 -7.90 11.86
C GLY A 139 -2.75 -8.01 12.98
N TYR A 140 -3.83 -7.24 12.91
CA TYR A 140 -4.94 -7.35 13.86
C TYR A 140 -5.59 -8.75 13.81
N ILE A 141 -5.81 -9.28 12.60
CA ILE A 141 -6.30 -10.65 12.42
C ILE A 141 -5.30 -11.67 12.96
N ALA A 142 -3.99 -11.50 12.71
CA ALA A 142 -2.96 -12.38 13.25
C ALA A 142 -3.00 -12.43 14.79
N ARG A 143 -3.15 -11.26 15.45
CA ARG A 143 -3.34 -11.15 16.90
C ARG A 143 -4.59 -11.92 17.36
N ALA A 144 -5.71 -11.73 16.68
CA ALA A 144 -6.96 -12.44 16.98
C ALA A 144 -6.84 -13.96 16.79
N LEU A 145 -5.99 -14.42 15.87
CA LEU A 145 -5.66 -15.84 15.65
C LEU A 145 -4.61 -16.39 16.65
N GLY A 146 -4.14 -15.58 17.61
CA GLY A 146 -3.25 -16.00 18.67
C GLY A 146 -1.76 -15.71 18.46
N CYS A 147 -1.38 -14.93 17.44
CA CYS A 147 -0.02 -14.41 17.35
C CYS A 147 0.23 -13.44 18.54
N PRO A 148 1.31 -13.60 19.33
CA PRO A 148 1.56 -12.76 20.50
C PRO A 148 1.98 -11.32 20.12
N ILE A 149 1.01 -10.52 19.73
CA ILE A 149 1.18 -9.13 19.30
C ILE A 149 0.63 -8.21 20.40
N ASN A 150 1.49 -7.35 20.96
CA ASN A 150 1.08 -6.33 21.92
C ASN A 150 0.43 -5.14 21.21
N LYS A 151 1.18 -4.42 20.37
CA LYS A 151 0.70 -3.26 19.62
C LYS A 151 0.97 -3.39 18.13
N LEU A 152 0.05 -2.85 17.38
CA LEU A 152 0.21 -2.54 15.95
C LEU A 152 0.41 -1.04 15.82
N ILE A 153 1.61 -0.64 15.43
CA ILE A 153 2.00 0.77 15.32
C ILE A 153 1.68 1.23 13.90
N CYS A 154 0.61 2.01 13.77
CA CYS A 154 0.21 2.62 12.51
C CYS A 154 1.12 3.81 12.20
N ALA A 155 1.95 3.67 11.20
CA ALA A 155 2.84 4.72 10.75
C ALA A 155 2.25 5.42 9.53
N SER A 156 2.01 6.71 9.62
CA SER A 156 1.49 7.56 8.54
C SER A 156 2.53 8.58 8.09
N ASN A 157 2.46 8.98 6.82
CA ASN A 157 3.20 10.15 6.36
C ASN A 157 2.43 11.45 6.72
N LYS A 158 2.72 12.55 6.04
CA LYS A 158 2.06 13.83 6.27
C LYS A 158 0.53 13.78 6.07
N ASN A 159 0.01 12.77 5.37
CA ASN A 159 -1.43 12.47 5.29
C ASN A 159 -1.84 11.64 6.53
N ASP A 160 -2.00 12.27 7.64
CA ASP A 160 -2.06 11.73 8.99
C ASP A 160 -3.47 11.33 9.48
N VAL A 161 -4.42 11.14 8.55
CA VAL A 161 -5.82 10.82 8.88
C VAL A 161 -5.95 9.60 9.80
N LEU A 162 -5.14 8.56 9.58
CA LEU A 162 -5.15 7.34 10.40
C LEU A 162 -4.54 7.58 11.79
N THR A 163 -3.51 8.40 11.87
CA THR A 163 -2.87 8.78 13.15
C THR A 163 -3.85 9.54 14.02
N ASP A 164 -4.54 10.53 13.48
CA ASP A 164 -5.58 11.26 14.21
C ASP A 164 -6.73 10.33 14.62
N PHE A 165 -7.22 9.49 13.70
CA PHE A 165 -8.29 8.54 13.97
C PHE A 165 -7.97 7.63 15.17
N ILE A 166 -6.80 7.00 15.18
CA ILE A 166 -6.37 6.10 16.26
C ILE A 166 -6.17 6.86 17.57
N ASN A 167 -5.70 8.10 17.52
CA ASN A 167 -5.41 8.88 18.73
C ASN A 167 -6.63 9.61 19.30
N THR A 168 -7.63 9.96 18.47
CA THR A 168 -8.74 10.84 18.87
C THR A 168 -10.14 10.24 18.73
N ALA A 169 -10.28 9.06 18.15
CA ALA A 169 -11.57 8.45 17.76
C ALA A 169 -12.29 9.16 16.60
N VAL A 170 -11.70 10.21 16.01
CA VAL A 170 -12.33 10.99 14.96
C VAL A 170 -11.68 10.69 13.62
N TYR A 171 -12.45 10.13 12.69
CA TYR A 171 -12.03 10.00 11.31
C TYR A 171 -12.50 11.22 10.52
N ASN A 172 -11.56 12.05 10.05
CA ASN A 172 -11.89 13.27 9.32
C ASN A 172 -11.09 13.37 8.03
N ARG A 173 -11.80 13.30 6.88
CA ARG A 173 -11.22 13.45 5.53
C ARG A 173 -11.17 14.90 5.02
N LYS A 174 -11.75 15.85 5.74
CA LYS A 174 -11.77 17.28 5.38
C LYS A 174 -10.44 17.94 5.75
N ARG A 175 -9.38 17.55 5.06
CA ARG A 175 -8.01 18.04 5.27
C ARG A 175 -7.26 18.16 3.95
N PRO A 176 -6.18 18.94 3.88
CA PRO A 176 -5.35 19.00 2.69
C PRO A 176 -4.79 17.61 2.33
N PHE A 177 -4.69 17.35 1.03
CA PHE A 177 -3.97 16.19 0.50
C PHE A 177 -2.54 16.63 0.17
N TYR A 178 -1.57 15.83 0.60
CA TYR A 178 -0.15 16.06 0.35
C TYR A 178 0.41 14.96 -0.53
N SER A 179 1.10 15.34 -1.61
CA SER A 179 1.94 14.40 -2.37
C SER A 179 3.29 14.29 -1.68
N THR A 180 3.69 13.07 -1.31
CA THR A 180 4.90 12.80 -0.53
C THR A 180 5.85 11.86 -1.25
N ILE A 181 7.05 11.65 -0.71
CA ILE A 181 8.02 10.64 -1.21
C ILE A 181 7.61 9.20 -0.87
N SER A 182 6.55 9.00 -0.07
CA SER A 182 5.94 7.69 0.26
C SER A 182 4.52 7.56 -0.31
N PRO A 183 4.35 7.58 -1.65
CA PRO A 183 3.06 7.79 -2.32
C PRO A 183 2.00 6.72 -2.05
N SER A 184 2.38 5.51 -1.65
CA SER A 184 1.42 4.45 -1.31
C SER A 184 0.65 4.72 0.00
N MET A 185 1.12 5.70 0.79
CA MET A 185 0.50 6.18 2.02
C MET A 185 -0.26 7.50 1.82
N ASP A 186 -0.25 8.09 0.61
CA ASP A 186 -0.95 9.32 0.28
C ASP A 186 -2.44 9.04 0.10
N ILE A 187 -3.17 9.03 1.22
CA ILE A 187 -4.62 8.77 1.25
C ILE A 187 -5.34 9.69 2.24
N LEU A 188 -6.59 9.99 1.97
CA LEU A 188 -7.53 10.61 2.91
C LEU A 188 -8.66 9.67 3.31
N VAL A 189 -8.91 8.62 2.52
CA VAL A 189 -9.91 7.59 2.81
C VAL A 189 -9.26 6.21 2.75
N SER A 190 -9.15 5.58 3.89
CA SER A 190 -8.54 4.25 4.04
C SER A 190 -9.57 3.14 3.81
N SER A 191 -9.33 2.28 2.84
CA SER A 191 -10.34 1.33 2.33
C SER A 191 -10.61 0.12 3.23
N ASN A 192 -9.81 -0.13 4.27
CA ASN A 192 -9.99 -1.29 5.15
C ASN A 192 -10.31 -0.93 6.60
N VAL A 193 -10.41 0.35 6.95
CA VAL A 193 -10.82 0.77 8.30
C VAL A 193 -12.24 0.29 8.61
N GLU A 194 -13.15 0.32 7.65
CA GLU A 194 -14.51 -0.21 7.81
C GLU A 194 -14.52 -1.69 8.24
N ARG A 195 -13.55 -2.49 7.74
CA ARG A 195 -13.40 -3.89 8.15
C ARG A 195 -12.90 -4.03 9.58
N LEU A 196 -11.95 -3.18 10.01
CA LEU A 196 -11.53 -3.15 11.41
C LEU A 196 -12.72 -2.86 12.32
N LEU A 197 -13.53 -1.85 11.97
CA LEU A 197 -14.71 -1.49 12.75
C LEU A 197 -15.71 -2.64 12.83
N TYR A 198 -15.94 -3.35 11.73
CA TYR A 198 -16.78 -4.54 11.72
C TYR A 198 -16.19 -5.68 12.58
N PHE A 199 -14.89 -5.96 12.50
CA PHE A 199 -14.27 -6.99 13.33
C PHE A 199 -14.35 -6.67 14.84
N ILE A 200 -14.33 -5.39 15.21
CA ILE A 200 -14.44 -4.96 16.60
C ILE A 200 -15.91 -5.00 17.08
N SER A 201 -16.84 -4.44 16.30
CA SER A 201 -18.25 -4.28 16.70
C SER A 201 -19.11 -5.51 16.42
N ASN A 202 -18.78 -6.28 15.40
CA ASN A 202 -19.63 -7.31 14.80
C ASN A 202 -21.05 -6.78 14.43
N ASP A 203 -21.15 -5.50 14.06
CA ASP A 203 -22.38 -4.78 13.77
C ASP A 203 -22.23 -4.03 12.44
N ASP A 204 -22.90 -4.54 11.40
CA ASP A 204 -22.87 -3.99 10.06
C ASP A 204 -23.68 -2.68 9.94
N VAL A 205 -24.73 -2.51 10.74
CA VAL A 205 -25.54 -1.30 10.78
C VAL A 205 -24.73 -0.14 11.39
N LEU A 206 -24.01 -0.40 12.48
CA LEU A 206 -23.12 0.58 13.09
C LEU A 206 -22.05 1.04 12.10
N VAL A 207 -21.38 0.11 11.43
CA VAL A 207 -20.36 0.42 10.42
C VAL A 207 -20.95 1.21 9.26
N GLN A 208 -22.14 0.82 8.78
CA GLN A 208 -22.83 1.54 7.72
C GLN A 208 -23.14 2.98 8.13
N ASN A 209 -23.53 3.23 9.38
CA ASN A 209 -23.77 4.57 9.88
C ASN A 209 -22.51 5.44 9.87
N TYR A 210 -21.36 4.91 10.35
CA TYR A 210 -20.08 5.62 10.27
C TYR A 210 -19.68 5.92 8.81
N MET A 211 -19.86 4.98 7.89
CA MET A 211 -19.52 5.20 6.47
C MET A 211 -20.45 6.21 5.79
N ASN A 212 -21.74 6.23 6.15
CA ASN A 212 -22.69 7.24 5.69
C ASN A 212 -22.30 8.63 6.21
N GLU A 213 -21.96 8.76 7.50
CA GLU A 213 -21.47 10.02 8.05
C GLU A 213 -20.20 10.51 7.35
N LEU A 214 -19.24 9.60 7.10
CA LEU A 214 -18.03 9.93 6.34
C LEU A 214 -18.36 10.44 4.94
N LYS A 215 -19.34 9.83 4.28
CA LYS A 215 -19.78 10.23 2.94
C LYS A 215 -20.46 11.59 2.94
N GLU A 216 -21.38 11.84 3.87
CA GLU A 216 -22.24 13.01 3.91
C GLU A 216 -21.56 14.19 4.60
N LYS A 217 -20.96 13.95 5.78
CA LYS A 217 -20.36 14.99 6.61
C LYS A 217 -18.83 15.11 6.41
N GLY A 218 -18.18 14.12 5.79
CA GLY A 218 -16.72 14.04 5.62
C GLY A 218 -15.96 13.63 6.89
N GLU A 219 -16.67 13.29 7.96
CA GLU A 219 -16.11 12.86 9.25
C GLU A 219 -17.12 12.01 10.03
N TYR A 220 -16.60 11.17 10.93
CA TYR A 220 -17.38 10.48 11.96
C TYR A 220 -16.55 10.37 13.24
N LYS A 221 -17.22 10.12 14.36
CA LYS A 221 -16.61 9.86 15.66
C LYS A 221 -17.04 8.49 16.18
N LEU A 222 -16.09 7.70 16.65
CA LEU A 222 -16.36 6.39 17.23
C LEU A 222 -17.03 6.49 18.60
N ASP A 223 -17.86 5.50 18.90
CA ASP A 223 -18.35 5.22 20.24
C ASP A 223 -17.17 4.79 21.15
N GLU A 224 -17.33 5.04 22.45
CA GLU A 224 -16.25 4.89 23.44
C GLU A 224 -15.76 3.42 23.54
N ASP A 225 -16.69 2.47 23.45
CA ASP A 225 -16.38 1.04 23.49
C ASP A 225 -15.48 0.61 22.32
N ILE A 226 -15.81 1.04 21.09
CA ILE A 226 -15.00 0.77 19.90
C ILE A 226 -13.63 1.44 20.01
N PHE A 227 -13.61 2.70 20.46
CA PHE A 227 -12.37 3.43 20.63
C PHE A 227 -11.44 2.81 21.69
N SER A 228 -11.99 2.28 22.76
CA SER A 228 -11.23 1.58 23.81
C SER A 228 -10.46 0.39 23.22
N VAL A 229 -11.09 -0.44 22.37
CA VAL A 229 -10.43 -1.57 21.70
C VAL A 229 -9.34 -1.11 20.75
N ILE A 230 -9.59 -0.01 20.03
CA ILE A 230 -8.56 0.57 19.13
C ILE A 230 -7.35 1.04 19.95
N LYS A 231 -7.56 1.75 21.03
CA LYS A 231 -6.47 2.23 21.91
C LYS A 231 -5.68 1.07 22.54
N GLU A 232 -6.35 -0.03 22.88
CA GLU A 232 -5.67 -1.22 23.39
C GLU A 232 -4.81 -1.89 22.32
N SER A 233 -5.26 -1.93 21.05
CA SER A 233 -4.62 -2.70 19.98
C SER A 233 -3.58 -1.92 19.19
N PHE A 234 -3.74 -0.59 19.09
CA PHE A 234 -2.95 0.25 18.19
C PHE A 234 -2.22 1.37 18.94
N ALA A 235 -1.10 1.78 18.36
CA ALA A 235 -0.45 3.08 18.54
C ALA A 235 -0.31 3.75 17.19
N ALA A 236 -0.19 5.07 17.11
CA ALA A 236 -0.09 5.74 15.82
C ALA A 236 0.79 6.99 15.88
N TYR A 237 1.61 7.14 14.84
CA TYR A 237 2.54 8.27 14.65
C TYR A 237 2.52 8.70 13.19
N SER A 238 2.80 9.98 12.96
CA SER A 238 2.95 10.53 11.61
C SER A 238 4.20 11.38 11.47
N PHE A 239 4.81 11.34 10.29
CA PHE A 239 6.04 12.08 9.99
C PHE A 239 5.99 12.64 8.57
N ASP A 240 6.58 13.80 8.38
CA ASP A 240 6.73 14.43 7.07
C ASP A 240 7.96 13.91 6.30
N ASP A 241 8.13 14.39 5.06
CA ASP A 241 9.21 13.98 4.18
C ASP A 241 10.60 14.32 4.73
N GLU A 242 10.73 15.40 5.49
CA GLU A 242 12.03 15.80 6.04
C GLU A 242 12.49 14.81 7.11
N VAL A 243 11.59 14.42 8.01
CA VAL A 243 11.86 13.37 9.01
C VAL A 243 12.12 12.02 8.35
N CYS A 244 11.39 11.72 7.26
CA CYS A 244 11.58 10.51 6.48
C CYS A 244 13.00 10.45 5.87
N LYS A 245 13.44 11.50 5.21
CA LYS A 245 14.80 11.63 4.62
C LYS A 245 15.88 11.54 5.68
N GLU A 246 15.72 12.27 6.80
CA GLU A 246 16.65 12.22 7.92
C GLU A 246 16.79 10.79 8.47
N THR A 247 15.70 10.06 8.55
CA THR A 247 15.69 8.67 9.02
C THR A 247 16.45 7.75 8.08
N ILE A 248 16.25 7.87 6.75
CA ILE A 248 17.02 7.14 5.73
C ILE A 248 18.51 7.45 5.88
N LYS A 249 18.89 8.73 5.94
CA LYS A 249 20.29 9.19 6.09
C LYS A 249 20.92 8.67 7.38
N THR A 250 20.19 8.73 8.47
CA THR A 250 20.67 8.28 9.78
C THR A 250 20.94 6.78 9.79
N LEU A 251 20.03 5.97 9.26
CA LEU A 251 20.20 4.53 9.20
C LEU A 251 21.35 4.14 8.27
N TYR A 252 21.45 4.79 7.11
CA TYR A 252 22.58 4.59 6.19
C TYR A 252 23.91 4.90 6.85
N ASN A 253 24.04 6.06 7.52
CA ASN A 253 25.29 6.46 8.18
C ASN A 253 25.67 5.53 9.35
N LYS A 254 24.68 4.95 10.03
CA LYS A 254 24.90 4.06 11.17
C LYS A 254 25.28 2.64 10.74
N ASP A 255 24.54 2.07 9.81
CA ASP A 255 24.56 0.64 9.53
C ASP A 255 24.85 0.30 8.05
N GLY A 256 25.07 1.31 7.18
CA GLY A 256 25.24 1.14 5.72
C GLY A 256 23.96 0.68 4.99
N LYS A 257 22.82 0.61 5.68
CA LYS A 257 21.60 0.07 5.14
C LYS A 257 20.73 1.14 4.49
N ILE A 258 20.18 0.79 3.33
CA ILE A 258 19.18 1.62 2.65
C ILE A 258 17.78 1.04 2.89
N ILE A 259 16.81 1.93 3.10
CA ILE A 259 15.39 1.59 3.23
C ILE A 259 14.56 2.50 2.32
N ASP A 260 13.41 2.02 1.88
CA ASP A 260 12.47 2.83 1.10
C ASP A 260 11.73 3.86 1.99
N PRO A 261 11.14 4.91 1.40
CA PRO A 261 10.49 5.98 2.16
C PRO A 261 9.34 5.51 3.05
N HIS A 262 8.57 4.47 2.65
CA HIS A 262 7.48 3.94 3.47
C HIS A 262 8.03 3.21 4.70
N THR A 263 9.05 2.37 4.50
CA THR A 263 9.77 1.70 5.59
C THR A 263 10.41 2.71 6.54
N SER A 264 10.91 3.83 6.02
CA SER A 264 11.48 4.91 6.83
C SER A 264 10.46 5.52 7.80
N VAL A 265 9.24 5.77 7.36
CA VAL A 265 8.15 6.27 8.22
C VAL A 265 7.84 5.26 9.33
N ALA A 266 7.74 3.97 8.99
CA ALA A 266 7.48 2.92 9.98
C ALA A 266 8.67 2.72 10.94
N TYR A 267 9.90 2.82 10.45
CA TYR A 267 11.09 2.73 11.29
C TYR A 267 11.15 3.88 12.30
N ARG A 268 10.83 5.11 11.86
CA ARG A 268 10.75 6.25 12.76
C ARG A 268 9.65 6.08 13.80
N ALA A 269 8.48 5.57 13.42
CA ALA A 269 7.39 5.29 14.34
C ALA A 269 7.78 4.24 15.39
N ALA A 270 8.52 3.20 15.00
CA ALA A 270 9.06 2.22 15.92
C ALA A 270 10.03 2.84 16.94
N ILE A 271 10.94 3.71 16.50
CA ILE A 271 11.88 4.43 17.39
C ILE A 271 11.10 5.29 18.38
N GLU A 272 10.07 6.01 17.92
CA GLU A 272 9.28 6.87 18.79
C GLU A 272 8.52 6.06 19.86
N TYR A 273 7.89 4.95 19.43
CA TYR A 273 7.19 4.04 20.32
C TYR A 273 8.12 3.41 21.40
N MET A 274 9.34 3.02 20.99
CA MET A 274 10.31 2.38 21.90
C MET A 274 10.91 3.33 22.95
N LYS A 275 10.66 4.64 22.89
CA LYS A 275 11.08 5.56 23.95
C LYS A 275 10.40 5.26 25.29
N ASP A 276 9.15 4.80 25.22
CA ASP A 276 8.31 4.55 26.39
C ASP A 276 8.00 3.04 26.58
N ASN A 277 8.49 2.17 25.69
CA ASN A 277 8.17 0.74 25.67
C ASN A 277 9.43 -0.09 25.41
N ASP A 278 9.71 -1.06 26.27
CA ASP A 278 10.94 -1.89 26.23
C ASP A 278 10.74 -3.26 25.56
N GLU A 279 9.80 -3.37 24.64
CA GLU A 279 9.53 -4.61 23.93
C GLU A 279 10.17 -4.63 22.53
N LYS A 280 10.33 -5.82 21.94
CA LYS A 280 10.78 -5.97 20.57
C LYS A 280 9.75 -5.40 19.62
N VAL A 281 10.21 -4.58 18.68
CA VAL A 281 9.39 -4.06 17.59
C VAL A 281 9.91 -4.57 16.25
N VAL A 282 9.05 -5.18 15.47
CA VAL A 282 9.31 -5.56 14.07
C VAL A 282 8.81 -4.46 13.15
N VAL A 283 9.68 -3.93 12.29
CA VAL A 283 9.29 -2.95 11.25
C VAL A 283 9.04 -3.69 9.95
N LEU A 284 7.85 -3.52 9.38
CA LEU A 284 7.54 -4.10 8.08
C LEU A 284 8.15 -3.27 6.95
N SER A 285 9.03 -3.91 6.17
CA SER A 285 9.64 -3.32 4.98
C SER A 285 8.81 -3.70 3.75
N THR A 286 8.02 -2.77 3.24
CA THR A 286 6.97 -3.03 2.26
C THR A 286 7.38 -2.84 0.82
N ALA A 287 8.53 -2.20 0.56
CA ALA A 287 9.03 -1.95 -0.78
C ALA A 287 10.56 -2.03 -0.86
N SER A 288 11.08 -2.26 -2.06
CA SER A 288 12.51 -2.12 -2.31
C SER A 288 12.90 -0.64 -2.41
N PRO A 289 13.99 -0.20 -1.76
CA PRO A 289 14.49 1.17 -1.89
C PRO A 289 14.81 1.55 -3.33
N TYR A 290 15.16 0.60 -4.17
CA TYR A 290 15.44 0.82 -5.59
C TYR A 290 14.23 1.27 -6.41
N LYS A 291 12.99 1.03 -5.96
CA LYS A 291 11.78 1.57 -6.61
C LYS A 291 11.62 3.07 -6.40
N PHE A 292 12.29 3.60 -5.39
CA PHE A 292 12.32 5.01 -4.98
C PHE A 292 13.76 5.54 -4.98
N ALA A 293 14.59 5.04 -5.91
CA ALA A 293 16.05 5.25 -5.91
C ALA A 293 16.44 6.73 -5.85
N LYS A 294 15.72 7.60 -6.56
CA LYS A 294 15.93 9.05 -6.52
C LYS A 294 15.78 9.62 -5.11
N ASP A 295 14.63 9.36 -4.47
CA ASP A 295 14.33 9.93 -3.15
C ASP A 295 15.25 9.35 -2.08
N VAL A 296 15.57 8.05 -2.16
CA VAL A 296 16.51 7.39 -1.24
C VAL A 296 17.93 7.95 -1.42
N TYR A 297 18.42 8.03 -2.67
CA TYR A 297 19.76 8.56 -2.94
C TYR A 297 19.90 10.01 -2.49
N LEU A 298 18.93 10.88 -2.84
CA LEU A 298 18.93 12.30 -2.46
C LEU A 298 18.73 12.53 -0.96
N SER A 299 18.24 11.54 -0.21
CA SER A 299 18.20 11.59 1.24
C SER A 299 19.57 11.39 1.86
N ILE A 300 20.50 10.70 1.17
CA ILE A 300 21.83 10.34 1.65
C ILE A 300 22.88 11.31 1.10
N CYS A 301 22.81 11.58 -0.20
CA CYS A 301 23.80 12.34 -0.95
C CYS A 301 23.24 13.67 -1.46
N GLU A 302 24.04 14.71 -1.41
CA GLU A 302 23.75 16.01 -2.02
C GLU A 302 24.23 15.99 -3.48
N ASP A 303 23.41 15.48 -4.40
CA ASP A 303 23.70 15.52 -5.84
C ASP A 303 22.44 15.82 -6.63
N SER A 304 22.55 16.58 -7.71
CA SER A 304 21.40 17.33 -8.13
C SER A 304 20.87 17.10 -9.53
N GLN A 305 21.42 16.31 -10.40
CA GLN A 305 20.79 16.11 -11.72
C GLN A 305 21.18 14.78 -12.35
N ALA A 306 20.28 13.82 -12.24
CA ALA A 306 20.38 12.55 -12.93
C ALA A 306 18.98 12.09 -13.39
N ASP A 307 18.93 11.21 -14.36
CA ASP A 307 17.76 10.46 -14.74
C ASP A 307 17.38 9.48 -13.62
N ASP A 308 16.10 9.07 -13.53
CA ASP A 308 15.64 8.14 -12.49
C ASP A 308 16.37 6.77 -12.57
N PHE A 309 16.81 6.34 -13.77
CA PHE A 309 17.59 5.11 -13.95
C PHE A 309 19.07 5.30 -13.56
N ASP A 310 19.61 6.51 -13.70
CA ASP A 310 20.94 6.83 -13.19
C ASP A 310 20.97 6.83 -11.67
N TYR A 311 19.89 7.27 -11.01
CA TYR A 311 19.78 7.15 -9.55
C TYR A 311 19.75 5.69 -9.08
N LEU A 312 19.23 4.74 -9.87
CA LEU A 312 19.36 3.31 -9.57
C LEU A 312 20.84 2.89 -9.47
N LYS A 313 21.64 3.27 -10.48
CA LYS A 313 23.07 2.94 -10.55
C LYS A 313 23.84 3.61 -9.42
N LYS A 314 23.60 4.91 -9.20
CA LYS A 314 24.24 5.67 -8.11
C LYS A 314 23.89 5.09 -6.73
N LEU A 315 22.65 4.65 -6.52
CA LEU A 315 22.25 4.02 -5.27
C LEU A 315 22.96 2.68 -5.07
N GLU A 316 23.15 1.89 -6.14
CA GLU A 316 23.91 0.61 -6.07
C GLU A 316 25.39 0.83 -5.72
N GLU A 317 25.99 1.96 -6.13
CA GLU A 317 27.39 2.27 -5.83
C GLU A 317 27.64 2.54 -4.34
N ILE A 318 26.64 3.07 -3.64
CA ILE A 318 26.75 3.39 -2.21
C ILE A 318 26.13 2.35 -1.29
N ALA A 319 25.31 1.42 -1.82
CA ALA A 319 24.61 0.43 -1.04
C ALA A 319 25.33 -0.93 -1.07
N ASP A 320 25.24 -1.69 0.02
CA ASP A 320 25.70 -3.09 0.07
C ASP A 320 24.82 -4.02 -0.77
N GLU A 321 23.54 -3.68 -0.91
CA GLU A 321 22.56 -4.45 -1.67
C GLU A 321 22.63 -4.13 -3.16
N LYS A 322 22.47 -5.15 -3.99
CA LYS A 322 22.46 -4.99 -5.45
C LYS A 322 21.06 -4.67 -5.97
N ILE A 323 21.01 -3.94 -7.11
CA ILE A 323 19.75 -3.72 -7.81
C ILE A 323 19.10 -5.08 -8.10
N PRO A 324 17.83 -5.30 -7.71
CA PRO A 324 17.10 -6.51 -8.07
C PRO A 324 17.11 -6.74 -9.58
N ALA A 325 17.30 -8.00 -10.01
CA ALA A 325 17.38 -8.34 -11.44
C ALA A 325 16.20 -7.82 -12.25
N SER A 326 14.99 -7.84 -11.67
CA SER A 326 13.76 -7.32 -12.29
C SER A 326 13.74 -5.80 -12.51
N LEU A 327 14.65 -5.05 -11.89
CA LEU A 327 14.79 -3.60 -12.06
C LEU A 327 16.00 -3.23 -12.93
N ARG A 328 17.04 -4.06 -12.94
CA ARG A 328 18.32 -3.78 -13.62
C ARG A 328 18.16 -3.61 -15.14
N GLU A 329 17.34 -4.43 -15.77
CA GLU A 329 17.15 -4.46 -17.22
C GLU A 329 16.01 -3.54 -17.69
N LEU A 330 15.29 -2.94 -16.75
CA LEU A 330 14.03 -2.27 -16.98
C LEU A 330 14.14 -1.08 -17.96
N GLU A 331 15.26 -0.36 -17.91
CA GLU A 331 15.55 0.78 -18.79
C GLU A 331 15.50 0.40 -20.28
N ASN A 332 15.98 -0.80 -20.61
CA ASN A 332 16.12 -1.30 -21.98
C ASN A 332 14.95 -2.19 -22.44
N MET A 333 14.00 -2.49 -21.54
CA MET A 333 12.85 -3.31 -21.91
C MET A 333 11.88 -2.56 -22.82
N GLU A 334 11.30 -3.28 -23.78
CA GLU A 334 10.26 -2.75 -24.69
C GLU A 334 9.02 -2.30 -23.93
N ILE A 335 8.53 -1.10 -24.25
CA ILE A 335 7.22 -0.63 -23.77
C ILE A 335 6.13 -1.37 -24.55
N ARG A 336 5.25 -2.06 -23.85
CA ARG A 336 4.17 -2.89 -24.40
C ARG A 336 2.80 -2.27 -24.25
N HIS A 337 2.67 -1.29 -23.38
CA HIS A 337 1.41 -0.61 -23.09
C HIS A 337 1.58 0.90 -23.25
N ASP A 338 0.72 1.50 -24.09
CA ASP A 338 0.67 2.95 -24.32
C ASP A 338 -0.79 3.42 -24.42
N ASN A 339 -1.62 2.97 -23.46
CA ASN A 339 -3.02 3.40 -23.41
C ASN A 339 -3.14 4.63 -22.53
N ASN A 340 -3.57 5.75 -23.09
CA ASN A 340 -3.83 6.99 -22.39
C ASN A 340 -5.32 7.31 -22.45
N VAL A 341 -5.94 7.61 -21.31
CA VAL A 341 -7.36 7.94 -21.24
C VAL A 341 -7.59 9.17 -20.37
N THR A 342 -8.63 9.92 -20.69
CA THR A 342 -9.19 10.97 -19.83
C THR A 342 -10.23 10.35 -18.90
N LYS A 343 -10.64 11.11 -17.88
CA LYS A 343 -11.70 10.66 -16.94
C LYS A 343 -13.01 10.34 -17.68
N ASP A 344 -13.35 11.13 -18.70
CA ASP A 344 -14.62 11.02 -19.43
C ASP A 344 -14.68 9.77 -20.33
N ASN A 345 -13.55 9.32 -20.87
CA ASN A 345 -13.53 8.19 -21.81
C ASN A 345 -13.00 6.88 -21.20
N ALA A 346 -12.58 6.89 -19.93
CA ALA A 346 -12.00 5.73 -19.28
C ALA A 346 -12.99 4.56 -19.17
N LYS A 347 -14.25 4.84 -18.83
CA LYS A 347 -15.32 3.83 -18.74
C LYS A 347 -15.63 3.19 -20.10
N ASP A 348 -15.72 4.00 -21.15
CA ASP A 348 -15.94 3.53 -22.51
C ASP A 348 -14.77 2.68 -23.03
N PHE A 349 -13.54 3.01 -22.59
CA PHE A 349 -12.38 2.17 -22.89
C PHE A 349 -12.53 0.76 -22.30
N ILE A 350 -12.99 0.63 -21.04
CA ILE A 350 -13.24 -0.68 -20.41
C ILE A 350 -14.36 -1.43 -21.10
N ILE A 351 -15.46 -0.75 -21.49
CA ILE A 351 -16.57 -1.38 -22.24
C ILE A 351 -16.05 -2.00 -23.55
N ARG A 352 -15.33 -1.22 -24.38
CA ARG A 352 -14.75 -1.75 -25.63
C ARG A 352 -13.79 -2.91 -25.42
N LYS A 353 -12.99 -2.85 -24.34
CA LYS A 353 -12.09 -3.97 -23.99
C LYS A 353 -12.87 -5.23 -23.61
N ALA A 354 -13.91 -5.08 -22.79
CA ALA A 354 -14.76 -6.20 -22.41
C ALA A 354 -15.47 -6.84 -23.63
N GLU A 355 -16.01 -6.03 -24.54
CA GLU A 355 -16.66 -6.51 -25.76
C GLU A 355 -15.70 -7.23 -26.72
N SER A 356 -14.40 -6.97 -26.63
CA SER A 356 -13.37 -7.61 -27.46
C SER A 356 -12.86 -8.94 -26.91
N LEU A 357 -13.28 -9.36 -25.71
CA LEU A 357 -12.87 -10.61 -25.03
C LEU A 357 -13.83 -11.75 -25.32
#